data_971aae21515f52af7469ba99210cbc77
#
_entry.id   971aae21515f52af7469ba99210cbc77
#
_cell.length_a   1.000
_cell.length_b   1.000
_cell.length_c   1.000
_cell.angle_alpha   90.00
_cell.angle_beta   90.00
_cell.angle_gamma   90.00
#
_symmetry.space_group_name_H-M   'P 1'
#
loop_
_entity.id
_entity.type
_entity.pdbx_description
1 polymer ?
#
loop_
_entity_poly.entity_id
_entity_poly.type
_entity_poly.pdbx_seq_one_letter_code
_entity_poly.pdbx_strand_id
1 'polypeptide(L)'
;MDVLGKTVRIRLYGIDAPESGQDGNVAATRFLRRLVLEHPVEVNVLETDRLNQAFAVVIRKGKESSVNAAMVANGYAWVNPEQCRTDECPRWIKIESQARMLKLGIWSDYDVVPPWEFKNQQR
;
A
#
# COMPACT_ATOMS: atom_id res chain seq x y z
N MET A 1 -6.55 -9.78 -9.06
CA MET A 1 -5.86 -9.51 -10.33
C MET A 1 -5.73 -10.81 -11.12
N ASP A 2 -6.04 -10.77 -12.40
CA ASP A 2 -5.96 -11.94 -13.26
C ASP A 2 -4.59 -12.05 -13.91
N VAL A 3 -3.99 -13.23 -13.77
CA VAL A 3 -2.72 -13.55 -14.40
C VAL A 3 -2.91 -14.85 -15.18
N LEU A 4 -2.72 -14.81 -16.49
CA LEU A 4 -2.89 -15.96 -17.38
C LEU A 4 -4.23 -16.68 -17.18
N GLY A 5 -5.31 -15.93 -17.05
CA GLY A 5 -6.65 -16.47 -16.86
C GLY A 5 -6.96 -16.97 -15.46
N LYS A 6 -6.06 -16.77 -14.50
CA LYS A 6 -6.27 -17.13 -13.10
C LYS A 6 -6.31 -15.87 -12.23
N THR A 7 -7.23 -15.84 -11.28
CA THR A 7 -7.28 -14.76 -10.30
C THR A 7 -6.23 -15.00 -9.22
N VAL A 8 -5.33 -14.03 -9.05
CA VAL A 8 -4.28 -14.08 -8.03
C VAL A 8 -4.49 -12.90 -7.08
N ARG A 9 -4.45 -13.19 -5.78
CA ARG A 9 -4.55 -12.14 -4.76
C ARG A 9 -3.17 -11.53 -4.55
N ILE A 10 -3.06 -10.23 -4.81
CA ILE A 10 -1.82 -9.49 -4.66
C ILE A 10 -1.99 -8.42 -3.60
N ARG A 11 -1.04 -8.38 -2.66
CA ARG A 11 -0.93 -7.31 -1.69
C ARG A 11 0.31 -6.48 -2.01
N LEU A 12 0.22 -5.18 -1.73
CA LEU A 12 1.35 -4.29 -1.96
C LEU A 12 2.42 -4.52 -0.90
N TYR A 13 3.62 -4.86 -1.36
CA TYR A 13 4.74 -5.20 -0.47
C TYR A 13 5.15 -4.01 0.39
N GLY A 14 5.41 -4.28 1.65
CA GLY A 14 6.05 -3.36 2.58
C GLY A 14 5.19 -2.22 3.09
N ILE A 15 3.94 -2.14 2.68
CA ILE A 15 3.03 -1.08 3.11
C ILE A 15 1.70 -1.67 3.55
N ASP A 16 0.97 -0.91 4.36
CA ASP A 16 -0.38 -1.27 4.79
C ASP A 16 -1.30 -0.07 4.64
N ALA A 17 -2.43 -0.28 3.96
CA ALA A 17 -3.51 0.69 3.89
C ALA A 17 -4.45 0.51 5.08
N PRO A 18 -5.32 1.51 5.38
CA PRO A 18 -6.30 1.36 6.44
C PRO A 18 -7.14 0.09 6.26
N GLU A 19 -7.40 -0.58 7.38
CA GLU A 19 -8.22 -1.80 7.40
C GLU A 19 -9.68 -1.50 7.07
N SER A 20 -10.40 -2.52 6.64
CA SER A 20 -11.85 -2.43 6.44
C SER A 20 -12.50 -1.95 7.74
N GLY A 21 -13.32 -0.91 7.67
CA GLY A 21 -13.93 -0.28 8.84
C GLY A 21 -13.09 0.79 9.51
N GLN A 22 -11.82 0.90 9.15
CA GLN A 22 -10.95 1.96 9.64
C GLN A 22 -11.12 3.22 8.79
N ASP A 23 -11.05 4.39 9.44
CA ASP A 23 -11.09 5.67 8.72
C ASP A 23 -9.97 5.72 7.67
N GLY A 24 -10.32 6.21 6.47
CA GLY A 24 -9.40 6.29 5.36
C GLY A 24 -9.41 5.08 4.44
N ASN A 25 -10.03 3.96 4.84
CA ASN A 25 -10.07 2.75 4.01
C ASN A 25 -10.74 3.01 2.66
N VAL A 26 -11.89 3.68 2.66
CA VAL A 26 -12.64 3.94 1.42
C VAL A 26 -11.84 4.81 0.47
N ALA A 27 -11.22 5.89 1.00
CA ALA A 27 -10.40 6.79 0.18
C ALA A 27 -9.17 6.09 -0.39
N ALA A 28 -8.49 5.28 0.43
CA ALA A 28 -7.31 4.53 0.00
C ALA A 28 -7.67 3.51 -1.09
N THR A 29 -8.77 2.79 -0.92
CA THR A 29 -9.26 1.83 -1.90
C THR A 29 -9.58 2.53 -3.22
N ARG A 30 -10.25 3.67 -3.15
CA ARG A 30 -10.61 4.45 -4.33
C ARG A 30 -9.38 4.96 -5.07
N PHE A 31 -8.38 5.42 -4.34
CA PHE A 31 -7.11 5.88 -4.92
C PHE A 31 -6.38 4.74 -5.61
N LEU A 32 -6.28 3.59 -4.94
CA LEU A 32 -5.64 2.41 -5.51
C LEU A 32 -6.32 1.99 -6.81
N ARG A 33 -7.64 1.97 -6.84
CA ARG A 33 -8.40 1.63 -8.04
C ARG A 33 -8.08 2.55 -9.21
N ARG A 34 -7.94 3.84 -8.96
CA ARG A 34 -7.58 4.79 -10.04
C ARG A 34 -6.21 4.49 -10.62
N LEU A 35 -5.30 4.00 -9.80
CA LEU A 35 -3.94 3.70 -10.25
C LEU A 35 -3.86 2.42 -11.09
N VAL A 36 -4.63 1.40 -10.74
CA VAL A 36 -4.43 0.06 -11.32
C VAL A 36 -5.57 -0.43 -12.21
N LEU A 37 -6.81 0.04 -11.98
CA LEU A 37 -7.95 -0.44 -12.75
C LEU A 37 -7.86 0.08 -14.19
N GLU A 38 -7.96 -0.84 -15.15
CA GLU A 38 -7.88 -0.54 -16.58
C GLU A 38 -6.54 0.06 -17.02
N HIS A 39 -5.50 -0.09 -16.21
CA HIS A 39 -4.13 0.29 -16.57
C HIS A 39 -3.24 -0.94 -16.61
N PRO A 40 -2.41 -1.10 -17.64
CA PRO A 40 -1.41 -2.17 -17.63
C PRO A 40 -0.42 -1.93 -16.50
N VAL A 41 -0.16 -2.98 -15.73
CA VAL A 41 0.78 -2.92 -14.61
C VAL A 41 1.80 -4.05 -14.75
N GLU A 42 2.99 -3.80 -14.23
CA GLU A 42 4.03 -4.79 -14.05
C GLU A 42 4.03 -5.17 -12.57
N VAL A 43 3.95 -6.46 -12.29
CA VAL A 43 3.88 -6.98 -10.93
C VAL A 43 5.16 -7.74 -10.63
N ASN A 44 5.92 -7.24 -9.65
CA ASN A 44 7.15 -7.88 -9.22
C ASN A 44 6.92 -8.52 -7.85
N VAL A 45 6.69 -9.82 -7.83
CA VAL A 45 6.41 -10.57 -6.62
C VAL A 45 7.69 -10.78 -5.83
N LEU A 46 7.70 -10.34 -4.56
CA LEU A 46 8.86 -10.49 -3.68
C LEU A 46 8.68 -11.62 -2.68
N GLU A 47 7.46 -11.88 -2.24
CA GLU A 47 7.16 -12.91 -1.24
C GLU A 47 5.80 -13.52 -1.54
N THR A 48 5.63 -14.77 -1.09
CA THR A 48 4.34 -15.47 -1.14
C THR A 48 4.12 -16.10 0.24
N ASP A 49 2.93 -15.97 0.78
CA ASP A 49 2.62 -16.55 2.07
C ASP A 49 1.99 -17.95 1.94
N ARG A 50 1.61 -18.53 3.08
CA ARG A 50 1.03 -19.89 3.12
C ARG A 50 -0.34 -19.99 2.44
N LEU A 51 -1.02 -18.85 2.27
CA LEU A 51 -2.33 -18.77 1.64
C LEU A 51 -2.24 -18.43 0.15
N ASN A 52 -1.03 -18.50 -0.41
CA ASN A 52 -0.73 -18.13 -1.79
C ASN A 52 -1.07 -16.68 -2.12
N GLN A 53 -1.04 -15.80 -1.13
CA GLN A 53 -1.07 -14.36 -1.38
C GLN A 53 0.32 -13.91 -1.81
N ALA A 54 0.38 -13.15 -2.90
CA ALA A 54 1.63 -12.57 -3.37
C ALA A 54 1.79 -11.16 -2.80
N PHE A 55 3.00 -10.87 -2.32
CA PHE A 55 3.38 -9.53 -1.88
C PHE A 55 4.29 -8.96 -2.94
N ALA A 56 3.88 -7.87 -3.56
CA ALA A 56 4.53 -7.38 -4.76
C ALA A 56 4.72 -5.87 -4.77
N VAL A 57 5.75 -5.45 -5.54
CA VAL A 57 5.87 -4.07 -5.98
C VAL A 57 5.17 -3.98 -7.33
N VAL A 58 4.23 -3.07 -7.44
CA VAL A 58 3.41 -2.89 -8.64
C VAL A 58 3.78 -1.57 -9.29
N ILE A 59 4.09 -1.63 -10.59
CA ILE A 59 4.49 -0.46 -11.36
C ILE A 59 3.56 -0.33 -12.57
N ARG A 60 2.95 0.85 -12.74
CA ARG A 60 2.16 1.12 -13.94
C ARG A 60 3.10 1.22 -15.14
N LYS A 61 2.70 0.63 -16.25
CA LYS A 61 3.50 0.67 -17.46
C LYS A 61 3.79 2.12 -17.86
N GLY A 62 5.06 2.42 -18.12
CA GLY A 62 5.49 3.76 -18.50
C GLY A 62 5.76 4.71 -17.32
N LYS A 63 5.64 4.24 -16.09
CA LYS A 63 5.95 5.03 -14.89
C LYS A 63 7.19 4.48 -14.20
N GLU A 64 7.96 5.37 -13.57
CA GLU A 64 9.15 4.98 -12.83
C GLU A 64 8.84 4.63 -11.38
N SER A 65 7.86 5.33 -10.80
CA SER A 65 7.49 5.14 -9.40
C SER A 65 6.45 4.04 -9.27
N SER A 66 6.57 3.24 -8.22
CA SER A 66 5.62 2.17 -7.96
C SER A 66 4.30 2.68 -7.41
N VAL A 67 3.26 1.86 -7.56
CA VAL A 67 1.97 2.07 -6.91
C VAL A 67 2.15 2.07 -5.39
N ASN A 68 3.05 1.21 -4.87
CA ASN A 68 3.40 1.17 -3.44
C ASN A 68 3.84 2.56 -2.96
N ALA A 69 4.81 3.16 -3.66
CA ALA A 69 5.30 4.49 -3.32
C ALA A 69 4.22 5.56 -3.44
N ALA A 70 3.38 5.47 -4.47
CA ALA A 70 2.30 6.44 -4.68
C ALA A 70 1.27 6.42 -3.55
N MET A 71 0.93 5.23 -3.06
CA MET A 71 0.02 5.09 -1.91
C MET A 71 0.57 5.81 -0.68
N VAL A 72 1.86 5.62 -0.39
CA VAL A 72 2.54 6.26 0.75
C VAL A 72 2.65 7.77 0.53
N ALA A 73 3.05 8.19 -0.66
CA ALA A 73 3.27 9.60 -0.99
C ALA A 73 2.00 10.45 -0.87
N ASN A 74 0.85 9.85 -1.15
CA ASN A 74 -0.43 10.56 -1.11
C ASN A 74 -1.17 10.37 0.22
N GLY A 75 -0.53 9.73 1.20
CA GLY A 75 -1.08 9.59 2.54
C GLY A 75 -2.15 8.51 2.69
N TYR A 76 -2.10 7.47 1.86
CA TYR A 76 -3.10 6.40 1.91
C TYR A 76 -2.56 5.08 2.44
N ALA A 77 -1.29 5.04 2.83
CA ALA A 77 -0.70 3.84 3.41
C ALA A 77 0.46 4.18 4.33
N TRP A 78 0.68 3.30 5.29
CA TRP A 78 1.87 3.31 6.15
C TRP A 78 2.92 2.39 5.57
N VAL A 79 4.20 2.73 5.74
CA VAL A 79 5.27 1.76 5.57
C VAL A 79 5.24 0.85 6.80
N ASN A 80 5.21 -0.46 6.58
CA ASN A 80 5.27 -1.42 7.68
C ASN A 80 6.74 -1.77 7.92
N PRO A 81 7.35 -1.29 9.03
CA PRO A 81 8.77 -1.45 9.24
C PRO A 81 9.21 -2.90 9.44
N GLU A 82 8.30 -3.76 9.87
CA GLU A 82 8.63 -5.18 10.06
C GLU A 82 8.66 -5.94 8.74
N GLN A 83 7.86 -5.52 7.77
CA GLN A 83 7.70 -6.21 6.50
C GLN A 83 8.54 -5.62 5.38
N CYS A 84 8.84 -4.32 5.45
CA CYS A 84 9.59 -3.65 4.39
C CYS A 84 11.08 -3.83 4.61
N ARG A 85 11.73 -4.62 3.73
CA ARG A 85 13.13 -5.01 3.88
C ARG A 85 13.95 -4.84 2.62
N THR A 86 13.46 -4.10 1.64
CA THR A 86 14.19 -3.82 0.41
C THR A 86 14.93 -2.50 0.51
N ASP A 87 15.81 -2.26 -0.46
CA ASP A 87 16.58 -1.02 -0.55
C ASP A 87 15.70 0.21 -0.78
N GLU A 88 14.46 0.01 -1.23
CA GLU A 88 13.52 1.10 -1.42
C GLU A 88 12.86 1.58 -0.13
N CYS A 89 12.88 0.76 0.91
CA CYS A 89 12.16 1.07 2.16
C CYS A 89 12.61 2.37 2.83
N PRO A 90 13.90 2.70 2.92
CA PRO A 90 14.30 4.00 3.47
C PRO A 90 13.71 5.18 2.71
N ARG A 91 13.59 5.07 1.40
CA ARG A 91 12.98 6.09 0.56
C ARG A 91 11.48 6.21 0.84
N TRP A 92 10.79 5.08 0.98
CA TRP A 92 9.35 5.09 1.30
C TRP A 92 9.07 5.68 2.68
N ILE A 93 9.94 5.41 3.66
CA ILE A 93 9.84 6.00 4.99
C ILE A 93 9.98 7.52 4.93
N LYS A 94 10.90 8.01 4.09
CA LYS A 94 11.07 9.45 3.88
C LYS A 94 9.84 10.06 3.22
N ILE A 95 9.27 9.39 2.23
CA ILE A 95 8.05 9.82 1.54
C ILE A 95 6.87 9.85 2.53
N GLU A 96 6.77 8.85 3.41
CA GLU A 96 5.77 8.83 4.46
C GLU A 96 5.88 10.05 5.37
N SER A 97 7.10 10.37 5.81
CA SER A 97 7.36 11.55 6.63
C SER A 97 6.87 12.82 5.95
N GLN A 98 7.12 12.96 4.65
CA GLN A 98 6.67 14.12 3.88
C GLN A 98 5.14 14.19 3.81
N ALA A 99 4.48 13.06 3.60
CA ALA A 99 3.01 13.00 3.58
C ALA A 99 2.42 13.40 4.93
N ARG A 100 3.05 12.96 6.03
CA ARG A 100 2.65 13.33 7.38
C ARG A 100 2.77 14.83 7.61
N MET A 101 3.89 15.42 7.21
CA MET A 101 4.12 16.86 7.35
C MET A 101 3.09 17.69 6.59
N LEU A 102 2.72 17.22 5.42
CA LEU A 102 1.73 17.89 4.55
C LEU A 102 0.29 17.54 4.93
N LYS A 103 0.09 16.67 5.91
CA LYS A 103 -1.22 16.21 6.37
C LYS A 103 -2.10 15.66 5.26
N LEU A 104 -1.49 14.88 4.37
CA LEU A 104 -2.19 14.28 3.23
C LEU A 104 -2.95 13.01 3.67
N GLY A 105 -4.11 12.80 3.07
CA GLY A 105 -4.90 11.60 3.26
C GLY A 105 -5.19 11.32 4.73
N ILE A 106 -4.76 10.14 5.19
CA ILE A 106 -4.97 9.71 6.58
C ILE A 106 -4.29 10.62 7.61
N TRP A 107 -3.25 11.35 7.22
CA TRP A 107 -2.48 12.20 8.12
C TRP A 107 -3.16 13.54 8.44
N SER A 108 -4.34 13.77 7.86
CA SER A 108 -5.15 14.94 8.19
C SER A 108 -5.83 14.82 9.55
N ASP A 109 -5.88 13.61 10.14
CA ASP A 109 -6.45 13.32 11.43
C ASP A 109 -5.34 13.21 12.49
N TYR A 110 -5.59 13.73 13.70
CA TYR A 110 -4.63 13.66 14.81
C TYR A 110 -4.56 12.27 15.46
N ASP A 111 -5.66 11.55 15.45
CA ASP A 111 -5.78 10.28 16.18
C ASP A 111 -5.57 9.08 15.28
N VAL A 112 -4.68 9.21 14.30
CA VAL A 112 -4.41 8.15 13.35
C VAL A 112 -3.65 7.01 14.01
N VAL A 113 -4.19 5.80 13.90
CA VAL A 113 -3.50 4.59 14.32
C VAL A 113 -3.17 3.74 13.10
N PRO A 114 -2.01 3.08 13.08
CA PRO A 114 -1.68 2.20 11.95
C PRO A 114 -2.61 0.97 11.91
N PRO A 115 -2.76 0.35 10.73
CA PRO A 115 -3.69 -0.77 10.56
C PRO A 115 -3.45 -1.94 11.49
N TRP A 116 -2.19 -2.23 11.82
CA TRP A 116 -1.85 -3.32 12.72
C TRP A 116 -2.31 -3.03 14.15
N GLU A 117 -2.32 -1.78 14.60
CA GLU A 117 -2.87 -1.38 15.91
C GLU A 117 -4.39 -1.39 15.89
N PHE A 118 -5.00 -0.93 14.80
CA PHE A 118 -6.45 -0.96 14.62
C PHE A 118 -6.97 -2.39 14.73
N LYS A 119 -6.32 -3.34 14.10
CA LYS A 119 -6.66 -4.76 14.20
C LYS A 119 -6.64 -5.25 15.65
N ASN A 120 -5.62 -4.87 16.41
CA ASN A 120 -5.50 -5.27 17.82
C ASN A 120 -6.61 -4.68 18.67
N GLN A 121 -7.05 -3.45 18.37
CA GLN A 121 -8.15 -2.81 19.09
C GLN A 121 -9.51 -3.46 18.82
N GLN A 122 -9.65 -4.16 17.70
CA GLN A 122 -10.89 -4.84 17.32
C GLN A 122 -11.03 -6.25 17.91
N ARG A 123 -10.00 -6.76 18.53
CA ARG A 123 -10.02 -8.10 19.13
C ARG A 123 -10.58 -8.12 20.54
#